data_8de0c452cd22cf778eb927cf7e29cfc8
#
_entry.id   8de0c452cd22cf778eb927cf7e29cfc8
#
_cell.length_a   1.000
_cell.length_b   1.000
_cell.length_c   1.000
_cell.angle_alpha   90.00
_cell.angle_beta   90.00
_cell.angle_gamma   90.00
#
_symmetry.space_group_name_H-M   'P 1'
#
loop_
_entity.id
_entity.type
_entity.pdbx_description
1 polymer ?
#
loop_
_entity_poly.entity_id
_entity_poly.type
_entity_poly.pdbx_seq_one_letter_code
_entity_poly.pdbx_strand_id
1 'polypeptide(L)'
;MMNRRSFFTYSTTAIITAFLPLKVLAKEQELFKIMRTKREWKELLSNLEYKVMRKHGTERAFSSPLDKVFDEGIYHCKGCDLALYSSVHKFNSGTGWPSFWQALPGSIGTQTDKKFFMVRTECHCSQCGSHLGHIFEDGPKPTGKRHCINGVSLKFKRG
;
A
#
# COMPACT_ATOMS: atom_id res chain seq x y z
N MET A 1 -24.48 11.49 -87.53
CA MET A 1 -25.03 10.69 -86.48
C MET A 1 -23.95 10.50 -85.45
N MET A 2 -24.10 11.19 -84.27
CA MET A 2 -23.09 11.28 -83.26
C MET A 2 -23.33 10.25 -82.14
N ASN A 3 -22.32 9.43 -81.82
CA ASN A 3 -22.40 8.39 -80.78
C ASN A 3 -21.62 8.91 -79.56
N ARG A 4 -22.33 9.26 -78.52
CA ARG A 4 -21.75 9.73 -77.26
C ARG A 4 -21.58 8.53 -76.31
N ARG A 5 -20.30 8.07 -76.14
CA ARG A 5 -19.96 7.13 -75.06
C ARG A 5 -19.61 7.93 -73.81
N SER A 6 -20.44 7.81 -72.82
CA SER A 6 -20.18 8.32 -71.46
C SER A 6 -19.25 7.32 -70.74
N PHE A 7 -18.03 7.77 -70.34
CA PHE A 7 -17.16 7.05 -69.43
C PHE A 7 -17.53 7.43 -67.99
N PHE A 8 -18.04 6.44 -67.27
CA PHE A 8 -18.19 6.54 -65.81
C PHE A 8 -16.86 6.15 -65.16
N THR A 9 -16.14 7.14 -64.62
CA THR A 9 -14.99 6.89 -63.74
C THR A 9 -15.48 6.63 -62.31
N TYR A 10 -15.36 5.41 -61.86
CA TYR A 10 -15.56 5.07 -60.44
C TYR A 10 -14.33 5.49 -59.66
N SER A 11 -14.48 6.53 -58.81
CA SER A 11 -13.48 6.93 -57.81
C SER A 11 -13.63 6.03 -56.60
N THR A 12 -12.75 5.08 -56.45
CA THR A 12 -12.69 4.25 -55.21
C THR A 12 -11.92 5.03 -54.15
N THR A 13 -12.68 5.63 -53.22
CA THR A 13 -12.10 6.24 -52.02
C THR A 13 -11.72 5.13 -51.03
N ALA A 14 -10.42 4.84 -50.93
CA ALA A 14 -9.91 3.91 -49.92
C ALA A 14 -9.96 4.58 -48.54
N ILE A 15 -10.85 4.12 -47.66
CA ILE A 15 -10.90 4.51 -46.24
C ILE A 15 -9.78 3.75 -45.56
N ILE A 16 -8.67 4.40 -45.28
CA ILE A 16 -7.59 3.87 -44.43
C ILE A 16 -8.06 4.06 -42.96
N THR A 17 -8.63 3.02 -42.37
CA THR A 17 -8.85 2.95 -40.93
C THR A 17 -7.53 2.75 -40.22
N ALA A 18 -6.98 3.84 -39.69
CA ALA A 18 -5.81 3.79 -38.82
C ALA A 18 -6.18 3.10 -37.51
N PHE A 19 -5.77 1.85 -37.40
CA PHE A 19 -5.80 1.14 -36.11
C PHE A 19 -4.72 1.76 -35.21
N LEU A 20 -5.09 2.69 -34.35
CA LEU A 20 -4.24 3.11 -33.23
C LEU A 20 -4.17 1.93 -32.24
N PRO A 21 -2.98 1.42 -31.91
CA PRO A 21 -2.86 0.43 -30.85
C PRO A 21 -3.24 1.08 -29.54
N LEU A 22 -4.35 0.63 -28.96
CA LEU A 22 -4.74 0.97 -27.59
C LEU A 22 -3.63 0.41 -26.67
N LYS A 23 -2.68 1.26 -26.25
CA LYS A 23 -1.76 0.94 -25.17
C LYS A 23 -2.61 0.80 -23.91
N VAL A 24 -3.01 -0.41 -23.59
CA VAL A 24 -3.52 -0.78 -22.27
C VAL A 24 -2.35 -0.56 -21.33
N LEU A 25 -2.36 0.57 -20.59
CA LEU A 25 -1.51 0.78 -19.44
C LEU A 25 -1.96 -0.24 -18.39
N ALA A 26 -1.42 -1.46 -18.47
CA ALA A 26 -1.48 -2.40 -17.38
C ALA A 26 -0.81 -1.73 -16.19
N LYS A 27 -1.61 -1.34 -15.20
CA LYS A 27 -1.11 -0.90 -13.90
C LYS A 27 -0.29 -2.08 -13.38
N GLU A 28 1.03 -1.91 -13.34
CA GLU A 28 1.94 -2.91 -12.82
C GLU A 28 1.48 -3.22 -11.39
N GLN A 29 0.84 -4.36 -11.21
CA GLN A 29 0.46 -4.83 -9.89
C GLN A 29 1.77 -5.22 -9.20
N GLU A 30 2.16 -4.45 -8.20
CA GLU A 30 3.31 -4.74 -7.36
C GLU A 30 3.14 -6.14 -6.77
N LEU A 31 3.88 -7.09 -7.31
CA LEU A 31 3.75 -8.50 -6.94
C LEU A 31 4.57 -8.73 -5.66
N PHE A 32 3.88 -8.83 -4.53
CA PHE A 32 4.51 -9.09 -3.25
C PHE A 32 5.12 -10.50 -3.21
N LYS A 33 6.28 -10.65 -2.56
CA LYS A 33 6.97 -11.96 -2.41
C LYS A 33 6.11 -13.01 -1.72
N ILE A 34 5.26 -12.58 -0.78
CA ILE A 34 4.34 -13.46 -0.05
C ILE A 34 2.92 -13.10 -0.46
N MET A 35 2.34 -14.00 -1.24
CA MET A 35 0.95 -13.95 -1.65
C MET A 35 0.18 -15.09 -0.99
N ARG A 36 -0.98 -14.78 -0.42
CA ARG A 36 -1.90 -15.74 0.17
C ARG A 36 -3.31 -15.46 -0.31
N THR A 37 -4.09 -16.50 -0.45
CA THR A 37 -5.53 -16.39 -0.73
C THR A 37 -6.26 -15.72 0.43
N LYS A 38 -7.45 -15.22 0.15
CA LYS A 38 -8.33 -14.65 1.18
C LYS A 38 -8.61 -15.63 2.32
N ARG A 39 -8.71 -16.93 2.02
CA ARG A 39 -8.94 -17.98 3.02
C ARG A 39 -7.75 -18.12 3.93
N GLU A 40 -6.55 -18.32 3.37
CA GLU A 40 -5.30 -18.46 4.14
C GLU A 40 -5.03 -17.25 5.04
N TRP A 41 -5.28 -16.02 4.55
CA TRP A 41 -5.18 -14.82 5.38
C TRP A 41 -6.16 -14.83 6.57
N LYS A 42 -7.38 -15.36 6.39
CA LYS A 42 -8.38 -15.46 7.46
C LYS A 42 -8.07 -16.56 8.46
N GLU A 43 -7.36 -17.61 8.04
CA GLU A 43 -6.88 -18.68 8.91
C GLU A 43 -5.67 -18.21 9.76
N LEU A 44 -4.82 -17.37 9.18
CA LEU A 44 -3.62 -16.82 9.84
C LEU A 44 -3.92 -15.66 10.80
N LEU A 45 -4.87 -14.81 10.48
CA LEU A 45 -5.15 -13.54 11.15
C LEU A 45 -6.48 -13.59 11.89
N SER A 46 -6.53 -13.01 13.08
CA SER A 46 -7.81 -12.75 13.75
C SER A 46 -8.70 -11.82 12.92
N ASN A 47 -9.98 -11.72 13.26
CA ASN A 47 -10.92 -10.85 12.55
C ASN A 47 -10.47 -9.38 12.53
N LEU A 48 -9.91 -8.87 13.63
CA LEU A 48 -9.41 -7.50 13.71
C LEU A 48 -8.14 -7.31 12.88
N GLU A 49 -7.17 -8.22 13.01
CA GLU A 49 -5.94 -8.20 12.20
C GLU A 49 -6.27 -8.26 10.71
N TYR A 50 -7.17 -9.15 10.29
CA TYR A 50 -7.61 -9.24 8.91
C TYR A 50 -8.30 -7.95 8.42
N LYS A 51 -9.18 -7.35 9.24
CA LYS A 51 -9.83 -6.07 8.93
C LYS A 51 -8.81 -4.95 8.73
N VAL A 52 -7.81 -4.86 9.60
CA VAL A 52 -6.77 -3.83 9.51
C VAL A 52 -5.83 -4.13 8.35
N MET A 53 -5.19 -5.30 8.35
CA MET A 53 -4.06 -5.60 7.46
C MET A 53 -4.48 -5.89 6.00
N ARG A 54 -5.70 -6.39 5.76
CA ARG A 54 -6.17 -6.80 4.41
C ARG A 54 -7.34 -5.99 3.89
N LYS A 55 -7.98 -5.16 4.72
CA LYS A 55 -9.07 -4.28 4.31
C LYS A 55 -8.82 -2.81 4.65
N HIS A 56 -7.55 -2.45 4.96
CA HIS A 56 -7.13 -1.07 5.26
C HIS A 56 -7.97 -0.44 6.37
N GLY A 57 -8.30 -1.23 7.40
CA GLY A 57 -8.97 -0.72 8.60
C GLY A 57 -7.98 -0.04 9.54
N THR A 58 -8.51 0.51 10.63
CA THR A 58 -7.72 1.07 11.73
C THR A 58 -8.22 0.47 13.03
N GLU A 59 -7.32 0.06 13.93
CA GLU A 59 -7.67 -0.32 15.28
C GLU A 59 -8.06 0.91 16.12
N ARG A 60 -8.75 0.70 17.22
CA ARG A 60 -9.08 1.80 18.14
C ARG A 60 -7.78 2.38 18.75
N ALA A 61 -7.70 3.70 18.88
CA ALA A 61 -6.61 4.35 19.59
C ALA A 61 -6.49 3.81 21.01
N PHE A 62 -5.25 3.65 21.51
CA PHE A 62 -4.91 3.11 22.83
C PHE A 62 -5.33 1.67 23.09
N SER A 63 -5.74 0.91 22.06
CA SER A 63 -6.14 -0.49 22.21
C SER A 63 -4.97 -1.48 22.17
N SER A 64 -3.88 -1.12 21.53
CA SER A 64 -2.70 -1.99 21.43
C SER A 64 -1.74 -1.78 22.60
N PRO A 65 -1.31 -2.84 23.31
CA PRO A 65 -0.27 -2.74 24.33
C PRO A 65 1.08 -2.28 23.72
N LEU A 66 1.31 -2.50 22.42
CA LEU A 66 2.55 -2.11 21.74
C LEU A 66 2.74 -0.60 21.66
N ASP A 67 1.71 0.21 21.86
CA ASP A 67 1.84 1.67 22.00
C ASP A 67 2.78 2.04 23.15
N LYS A 68 2.74 1.29 24.24
CA LYS A 68 3.51 1.55 25.48
C LYS A 68 4.76 0.67 25.64
N VAL A 69 5.08 -0.21 24.70
CA VAL A 69 6.28 -1.04 24.75
C VAL A 69 7.46 -0.24 24.18
N PHE A 70 8.45 0.06 25.02
CA PHE A 70 9.69 0.77 24.66
C PHE A 70 10.94 -0.06 24.95
N ASP A 71 10.78 -1.34 25.27
CA ASP A 71 11.88 -2.27 25.45
C ASP A 71 12.74 -2.36 24.18
N GLU A 72 14.02 -2.70 24.31
CA GLU A 72 14.90 -2.92 23.17
C GLU A 72 14.42 -4.13 22.34
N GLY A 73 14.35 -3.95 21.03
CA GLY A 73 13.90 -5.02 20.13
C GLY A 73 13.42 -4.52 18.77
N ILE A 74 12.83 -5.46 18.04
CA ILE A 74 12.37 -5.26 16.66
C ILE A 74 10.87 -5.53 16.54
N TYR A 75 10.18 -4.66 15.83
CA TYR A 75 8.78 -4.81 15.47
C TYR A 75 8.67 -5.45 14.09
N HIS A 76 8.07 -6.62 14.03
CA HIS A 76 7.89 -7.43 12.82
C HIS A 76 6.47 -7.34 12.29
N CYS A 77 6.31 -7.58 10.98
CA CYS A 77 5.01 -7.73 10.36
C CYS A 77 4.26 -8.93 10.93
N LYS A 78 3.03 -8.72 11.41
CA LYS A 78 2.18 -9.81 11.94
C LYS A 78 1.89 -10.88 10.89
N GLY A 79 1.78 -10.49 9.62
CA GLY A 79 1.39 -11.39 8.53
C GLY A 79 2.51 -12.23 7.95
N CYS A 80 3.78 -11.76 7.95
CA CYS A 80 4.88 -12.45 7.28
C CYS A 80 6.20 -12.45 8.04
N ASP A 81 6.21 -11.88 9.23
CA ASP A 81 7.36 -11.82 10.13
C ASP A 81 8.58 -11.00 9.62
N LEU A 82 8.42 -10.21 8.55
CA LEU A 82 9.45 -9.27 8.11
C LEU A 82 9.73 -8.24 9.22
N ALA A 83 11.01 -8.00 9.54
CA ALA A 83 11.43 -6.92 10.43
C ALA A 83 11.07 -5.55 9.81
N LEU A 84 10.31 -4.73 10.51
CA LEU A 84 9.77 -3.46 10.00
C LEU A 84 10.37 -2.24 10.67
N TYR A 85 10.44 -2.24 12.00
CA TYR A 85 10.87 -1.09 12.81
C TYR A 85 11.77 -1.54 13.95
N SER A 86 12.75 -0.73 14.29
CA SER A 86 13.54 -0.87 15.51
C SER A 86 12.92 -0.03 16.65
N SER A 87 13.03 -0.52 17.88
CA SER A 87 12.66 0.24 19.09
C SER A 87 13.43 1.55 19.23
N VAL A 88 14.65 1.63 18.68
CA VAL A 88 15.46 2.87 18.65
C VAL A 88 14.75 4.01 17.91
N HIS A 89 13.91 3.67 16.93
CA HIS A 89 13.16 4.66 16.15
C HIS A 89 11.77 4.97 16.75
N LYS A 90 11.39 4.28 17.83
CA LYS A 90 10.07 4.46 18.46
C LYS A 90 10.03 5.68 19.35
N PHE A 91 8.90 6.36 19.35
CA PHE A 91 8.64 7.49 20.25
C PHE A 91 7.17 7.53 20.68
N ASN A 92 6.91 8.20 21.80
CA ASN A 92 5.54 8.43 22.25
C ASN A 92 4.94 9.64 21.52
N SER A 93 4.03 9.39 20.59
CA SER A 93 3.33 10.46 19.87
C SER A 93 2.10 11.00 20.58
N GLY A 94 1.63 10.33 21.64
CA GLY A 94 0.38 10.67 22.34
C GLY A 94 -0.89 10.31 21.55
N THR A 95 -0.77 9.74 20.34
CA THR A 95 -1.93 9.47 19.46
C THR A 95 -2.65 8.15 19.79
N GLY A 96 -2.02 7.27 20.58
CA GLY A 96 -2.57 5.98 20.98
C GLY A 96 -2.30 4.84 19.99
N TRP A 97 -1.35 5.04 19.08
CA TRP A 97 -0.81 4.03 18.17
C TRP A 97 0.71 4.01 18.23
N PRO A 98 1.36 2.82 18.12
CA PRO A 98 2.80 2.72 17.98
C PRO A 98 3.33 3.67 16.92
N SER A 99 4.26 4.53 17.28
CA SER A 99 4.78 5.58 16.40
C SER A 99 6.30 5.51 16.28
N PHE A 100 6.79 5.61 15.04
CA PHE A 100 8.21 5.53 14.71
C PHE A 100 8.59 6.70 13.79
N TRP A 101 9.80 7.22 13.94
CA TRP A 101 10.29 8.27 13.05
C TRP A 101 10.97 7.71 11.79
N GLN A 102 11.28 6.40 11.74
CA GLN A 102 11.89 5.72 10.60
C GLN A 102 11.58 4.22 10.62
N ALA A 103 11.39 3.63 9.44
CA ALA A 103 11.34 2.18 9.24
C ALA A 103 12.75 1.62 8.97
N LEU A 104 12.90 0.31 9.07
CA LEU A 104 14.12 -0.37 8.61
C LEU A 104 14.23 -0.29 7.08
N PRO A 105 15.44 -0.21 6.53
CA PRO A 105 15.63 -0.07 5.08
C PRO A 105 14.90 -1.16 4.28
N GLY A 106 14.12 -0.76 3.26
CA GLY A 106 13.41 -1.68 2.38
C GLY A 106 12.26 -2.48 3.01
N SER A 107 11.91 -2.22 4.28
CA SER A 107 10.90 -3.00 5.00
C SER A 107 9.46 -2.61 4.69
N ILE A 108 9.23 -1.39 4.23
CA ILE A 108 7.90 -0.89 3.89
C ILE A 108 7.84 -0.37 2.45
N GLY A 109 6.65 -0.46 1.85
CA GLY A 109 6.25 0.31 0.69
C GLY A 109 5.25 1.39 1.08
N THR A 110 5.03 2.37 0.20
CA THR A 110 4.08 3.46 0.42
C THR A 110 3.18 3.66 -0.79
N GLN A 111 1.96 4.12 -0.55
CA GLN A 111 1.05 4.53 -1.62
C GLN A 111 0.17 5.69 -1.17
N THR A 112 -0.38 6.45 -2.12
CA THR A 112 -1.32 7.52 -1.81
C THR A 112 -2.69 6.95 -1.45
N ASP A 113 -3.20 7.29 -0.27
CA ASP A 113 -4.55 6.99 0.19
C ASP A 113 -5.42 8.25 0.09
N LYS A 114 -6.50 8.19 -0.71
CA LYS A 114 -7.43 9.31 -0.96
C LYS A 114 -8.81 9.05 -0.34
N LYS A 115 -8.89 8.35 0.78
CA LYS A 115 -10.16 8.06 1.46
C LYS A 115 -10.61 9.22 2.36
N PHE A 116 -11.91 9.34 2.56
CA PHE A 116 -12.53 10.30 3.46
C PHE A 116 -12.18 11.79 3.17
N PHE A 117 -12.07 12.16 1.90
CA PHE A 117 -11.72 13.52 1.45
C PHE A 117 -10.33 13.99 1.93
N MET A 118 -9.47 13.09 2.40
CA MET A 118 -8.10 13.35 2.82
C MET A 118 -7.11 12.65 1.89
N VAL A 119 -5.97 13.31 1.67
CA VAL A 119 -4.84 12.71 0.98
C VAL A 119 -3.79 12.35 2.02
N ARG A 120 -3.48 11.07 2.17
CA ARG A 120 -2.52 10.57 3.15
C ARG A 120 -1.53 9.62 2.48
N THR A 121 -0.36 9.45 3.09
CA THR A 121 0.60 8.43 2.69
C THR A 121 0.36 7.17 3.50
N GLU A 122 -0.23 6.16 2.87
CA GLU A 122 -0.32 4.83 3.47
C GLU A 122 1.05 4.15 3.46
N CYS A 123 1.35 3.36 4.51
CA CYS A 123 2.47 2.43 4.49
C CYS A 123 2.01 0.98 4.67
N HIS A 124 2.67 0.08 3.95
CA HIS A 124 2.41 -1.35 3.97
C HIS A 124 3.72 -2.15 4.02
N CYS A 125 3.64 -3.40 4.45
CA CYS A 125 4.77 -4.31 4.46
C CYS A 125 5.25 -4.57 3.02
N SER A 126 6.52 -4.33 2.74
CA SER A 126 7.11 -4.52 1.40
C SER A 126 7.08 -5.98 0.91
N GLN A 127 7.00 -6.95 1.83
CA GLN A 127 7.06 -8.37 1.48
C GLN A 127 5.70 -9.01 1.21
N CYS A 128 4.63 -8.60 1.94
CA CYS A 128 3.32 -9.23 1.84
C CYS A 128 2.16 -8.25 1.56
N GLY A 129 2.44 -6.96 1.41
CA GLY A 129 1.44 -5.93 1.14
C GLY A 129 0.42 -5.71 2.26
N SER A 130 0.68 -6.19 3.47
CA SER A 130 -0.23 -5.95 4.60
C SER A 130 -0.21 -4.48 5.00
N HIS A 131 -1.40 -3.88 5.08
CA HIS A 131 -1.55 -2.51 5.57
C HIS A 131 -1.00 -2.39 7.00
N LEU A 132 -0.17 -1.39 7.23
CA LEU A 132 0.44 -1.12 8.54
C LEU A 132 -0.17 0.13 9.19
N GLY A 133 -0.31 1.20 8.42
CA GLY A 133 -0.77 2.50 8.90
C GLY A 133 -0.50 3.61 7.91
N HIS A 134 -0.21 4.81 8.42
CA HIS A 134 0.04 5.99 7.60
C HIS A 134 1.28 6.75 8.10
N ILE A 135 1.88 7.52 7.19
CA ILE A 135 3.02 8.39 7.47
C ILE A 135 2.55 9.84 7.42
N PHE A 136 2.92 10.61 8.44
CA PHE A 136 2.62 12.03 8.60
C PHE A 136 3.92 12.83 8.69
N GLU A 137 3.88 14.13 8.39
CA GLU A 137 5.03 15.03 8.41
C GLU A 137 5.09 15.83 9.74
N ASP A 138 4.61 15.25 10.83
CA ASP A 138 4.54 15.85 12.18
C ASP A 138 5.36 15.07 13.22
N GLY A 139 6.36 14.33 12.76
CA GLY A 139 7.25 13.56 13.61
C GLY A 139 8.46 14.33 14.12
N PRO A 140 9.28 13.72 15.03
CA PRO A 140 10.50 14.31 15.56
C PRO A 140 11.65 14.29 14.54
N LYS A 141 12.70 15.07 14.84
CA LYS A 141 14.00 14.90 14.18
C LYS A 141 14.53 13.47 14.40
N PRO A 142 15.31 12.88 13.47
CA PRO A 142 15.95 13.55 12.32
C PRO A 142 15.08 13.63 11.06
N THR A 143 14.00 12.84 10.93
CA THR A 143 13.24 12.75 9.68
C THR A 143 12.08 13.73 9.57
N GLY A 144 11.55 14.21 10.67
CA GLY A 144 10.30 14.97 10.71
C GLY A 144 9.05 14.12 10.45
N LYS A 145 9.21 12.80 10.29
CA LYS A 145 8.12 11.87 9.94
C LYS A 145 7.62 11.11 11.15
N ARG A 146 6.32 10.87 11.17
CA ARG A 146 5.65 9.97 12.11
C ARG A 146 4.97 8.83 11.34
N HIS A 147 5.54 7.65 11.43
CA HIS A 147 4.91 6.41 10.98
C HIS A 147 3.95 5.95 12.08
N CYS A 148 2.65 6.22 11.90
CA CYS A 148 1.59 5.85 12.83
C CYS A 148 1.06 4.48 12.45
N ILE A 149 1.39 3.47 13.26
CA ILE A 149 1.24 2.06 12.88
C ILE A 149 0.20 1.37 13.77
N ASN A 150 -0.70 0.61 13.16
CA ASN A 150 -1.62 -0.25 13.89
C ASN A 150 -0.84 -1.33 14.65
N GLY A 151 -0.94 -1.38 15.96
CA GLY A 151 -0.22 -2.38 16.76
C GLY A 151 -0.66 -3.80 16.44
N VAL A 152 -1.92 -4.04 16.05
CA VAL A 152 -2.38 -5.36 15.58
C VAL A 152 -1.67 -5.83 14.31
N SER A 153 -1.05 -4.94 13.55
CA SER A 153 -0.25 -5.29 12.37
C SER A 153 1.18 -5.71 12.73
N LEU A 154 1.56 -5.62 14.00
CA LEU A 154 2.92 -5.83 14.49
C LEU A 154 3.03 -7.04 15.44
N LYS A 155 4.24 -7.61 15.48
CA LYS A 155 4.74 -8.47 16.56
C LYS A 155 6.01 -7.84 17.10
N PHE A 156 6.15 -7.74 18.41
CA PHE A 156 7.39 -7.30 19.03
C PHE A 156 8.25 -8.50 19.43
N LYS A 157 9.54 -8.45 19.08
CA LYS A 157 10.56 -9.41 19.54
C LYS A 157 11.64 -8.63 20.27
N ARG A 158 11.89 -9.01 21.52
CA ARG A 158 13.00 -8.46 22.30
C ARG A 158 14.33 -8.79 21.64
N GLY A 159 15.28 -7.89 21.76
CA GLY A 159 16.67 -8.07 21.32
C GLY A 159 17.44 -9.00 22.25
#